data_4739dbddd23fccd8989771cceaa9ec7d
#
_entry.id   4739dbddd23fccd8989771cceaa9ec7d
#
_cell.length_a   1.000
_cell.length_b   1.000
_cell.length_c   1.000
_cell.angle_alpha   90.00
_cell.angle_beta   90.00
_cell.angle_gamma   90.00
#
_symmetry.space_group_name_H-M   'P 1'
#
loop_
_entity.id
_entity.type
_entity.pdbx_description
1 polymer ?
#
loop_
_entity_poly.entity_id
_entity_poly.type
_entity_poly.pdbx_seq_one_letter_code
_entity_poly.pdbx_strand_id
1 'polypeptide(L)'
;MPTLGPDNGVAALPPGGRRTLVRWLKSTSNRSFVLYPVCVVAFELVLRGGDLAFVPWGAPLLIWGYLQYLLVGRYRTRIGGGGPGLGVPPLRIVDQGPYKYLRNPMYLAHLVFMTGLAITFRSLPAVALLAFHMVWFNCRVLEDERQLEEIFSTEYADYKARVKRWIPGIF
;
A
#
# COMPACT_ATOMS: atom_id res chain seq x y z
N MET A 1 47.92 20.08 27.44
CA MET A 1 47.89 19.77 26.01
C MET A 1 47.12 18.47 25.82
N PRO A 2 45.87 18.46 25.34
CA PRO A 2 45.17 17.24 24.92
C PRO A 2 45.41 17.02 23.43
N THR A 3 45.90 15.86 23.08
CA THR A 3 46.15 15.39 21.72
C THR A 3 44.81 15.08 21.04
N LEU A 4 44.50 15.81 19.98
CA LEU A 4 43.43 15.53 19.05
C LEU A 4 43.78 14.25 18.26
N GLY A 5 43.04 13.17 18.50
CA GLY A 5 43.04 11.97 17.64
C GLY A 5 42.38 12.27 16.28
N PRO A 6 42.83 11.64 15.19
CA PRO A 6 42.25 11.85 13.88
C PRO A 6 40.84 11.28 13.82
N ASP A 7 39.88 12.15 13.60
CA ASP A 7 38.49 11.84 13.33
C ASP A 7 38.41 11.18 11.94
N ASN A 8 38.46 9.84 11.91
CA ASN A 8 38.27 9.10 10.69
C ASN A 8 36.76 9.08 10.35
N GLY A 9 36.32 10.19 9.77
CA GLY A 9 35.03 10.30 9.12
C GLY A 9 34.95 9.32 7.94
N VAL A 10 34.63 8.04 8.24
CA VAL A 10 34.26 7.08 7.20
C VAL A 10 32.89 7.50 6.70
N ALA A 11 32.89 8.30 5.64
CA ALA A 11 31.68 8.61 4.89
C ALA A 11 31.06 7.28 4.46
N ALA A 12 29.89 6.95 5.02
CA ALA A 12 29.14 5.76 4.65
C ALA A 12 28.82 5.85 3.15
N LEU A 13 29.42 4.96 2.37
CA LEU A 13 29.13 4.84 0.94
C LEU A 13 27.62 4.67 0.73
N PRO A 14 27.01 5.37 -0.24
CA PRO A 14 25.59 5.21 -0.55
C PRO A 14 25.30 3.73 -0.85
N PRO A 15 24.18 3.17 -0.39
CA PRO A 15 23.84 1.78 -0.61
C PRO A 15 23.84 1.49 -2.12
N GLY A 16 24.66 0.56 -2.56
CA GLY A 16 24.83 0.23 -3.96
C GLY A 16 23.47 0.02 -4.65
N GLY A 17 23.32 0.45 -5.90
CA GLY A 17 22.05 0.51 -6.64
C GLY A 17 21.22 -0.77 -6.59
N ARG A 18 21.86 -1.96 -6.52
CA ARG A 18 21.18 -3.26 -6.36
C ARG A 18 20.39 -3.36 -5.04
N ARG A 19 20.93 -2.85 -3.92
CA ARG A 19 20.22 -2.85 -2.61
C ARG A 19 19.02 -1.91 -2.63
N THR A 20 19.14 -0.79 -3.33
CA THR A 20 18.06 0.18 -3.51
C THR A 20 16.93 -0.39 -4.37
N LEU A 21 17.25 -1.05 -5.48
CA LEU A 21 16.28 -1.70 -6.36
C LEU A 21 15.52 -2.82 -5.64
N VAL A 22 16.23 -3.70 -4.91
CA VAL A 22 15.60 -4.77 -4.15
C VAL A 22 14.64 -4.22 -3.08
N ARG A 23 15.02 -3.14 -2.39
CA ARG A 23 14.15 -2.47 -1.41
C ARG A 23 12.93 -1.87 -2.07
N TRP A 24 13.10 -1.24 -3.24
CA TRP A 24 12.03 -0.66 -4.02
C TRP A 24 11.01 -1.74 -4.47
N LEU A 25 11.49 -2.88 -4.98
CA LEU A 25 10.66 -4.01 -5.39
C LEU A 25 9.95 -4.71 -4.23
N LYS A 26 10.51 -4.68 -3.02
CA LYS A 26 9.86 -5.22 -1.81
C LYS A 26 8.68 -4.36 -1.35
N SER A 27 8.62 -3.08 -1.74
CA SER A 27 7.49 -2.20 -1.39
C SER A 27 6.23 -2.64 -2.12
N THR A 28 5.18 -2.96 -1.36
CA THR A 28 3.85 -3.31 -1.91
C THR A 28 3.29 -2.19 -2.77
N SER A 29 3.46 -0.94 -2.33
CA SER A 29 2.95 0.23 -3.05
C SER A 29 3.63 0.41 -4.40
N ASN A 30 4.97 0.26 -4.47
CA ASN A 30 5.69 0.37 -5.73
C ASN A 30 5.30 -0.75 -6.71
N ARG A 31 5.07 -1.96 -6.21
CA ARG A 31 4.56 -3.04 -7.05
C ARG A 31 3.17 -2.73 -7.58
N SER A 32 2.26 -2.33 -6.71
CA SER A 32 0.85 -2.10 -7.09
C SER A 32 0.67 -0.90 -8.00
N PHE A 33 1.36 0.22 -7.74
CA PHE A 33 1.12 1.46 -8.46
C PHE A 33 2.07 1.70 -9.64
N VAL A 34 3.18 0.95 -9.74
CA VAL A 34 4.15 1.12 -10.83
C VAL A 34 4.39 -0.20 -11.57
N LEU A 35 4.86 -1.25 -10.88
CA LEU A 35 5.28 -2.47 -11.54
C LEU A 35 4.11 -3.19 -12.24
N TYR A 36 2.99 -3.40 -11.54
CA TYR A 36 1.85 -4.11 -12.13
C TYR A 36 1.20 -3.37 -13.29
N PRO A 37 0.95 -2.05 -13.24
CA PRO A 37 0.50 -1.31 -14.42
C PRO A 37 1.42 -1.46 -15.61
N VAL A 38 2.73 -1.33 -15.42
CA VAL A 38 3.72 -1.49 -16.50
C VAL A 38 3.67 -2.91 -17.07
N CYS A 39 3.65 -3.94 -16.22
CA CYS A 39 3.56 -5.32 -16.66
C CYS A 39 2.24 -5.62 -17.40
N VAL A 40 1.12 -5.12 -16.89
CA VAL A 40 -0.20 -5.31 -17.52
C VAL A 40 -0.24 -4.64 -18.88
N VAL A 41 0.18 -3.38 -19.00
CA VAL A 41 0.21 -2.66 -20.27
C VAL A 41 1.15 -3.34 -21.26
N ALA A 42 2.36 -3.71 -20.84
CA ALA A 42 3.31 -4.42 -21.70
C ALA A 42 2.75 -5.77 -22.19
N PHE A 43 2.11 -6.53 -21.30
CA PHE A 43 1.48 -7.80 -21.67
C PHE A 43 0.35 -7.61 -22.68
N GLU A 44 -0.55 -6.64 -22.46
CA GLU A 44 -1.67 -6.37 -23.38
C GLU A 44 -1.19 -5.88 -24.76
N LEU A 45 -0.16 -5.04 -24.79
CA LEU A 45 0.46 -4.60 -26.06
C LEU A 45 1.03 -5.79 -26.85
N VAL A 46 1.74 -6.70 -26.19
CA VAL A 46 2.28 -7.89 -26.84
C VAL A 46 1.17 -8.82 -27.31
N LEU A 47 0.17 -9.08 -26.46
CA LEU A 47 -0.94 -9.99 -26.77
C LEU A 47 -1.79 -9.49 -27.95
N ARG A 48 -1.97 -8.17 -28.07
CA ARG A 48 -2.84 -7.54 -29.09
C ARG A 48 -2.07 -6.99 -30.29
N GLY A 49 -0.79 -7.34 -30.43
CA GLY A 49 0.01 -6.90 -31.59
C GLY A 49 0.24 -5.39 -31.67
N GLY A 50 0.28 -4.70 -30.52
CA GLY A 50 0.49 -3.25 -30.42
C GLY A 50 -0.78 -2.44 -30.16
N ASP A 51 -1.97 -3.02 -30.29
CA ASP A 51 -3.23 -2.34 -29.98
C ASP A 51 -3.55 -2.45 -28.49
N LEU A 52 -3.77 -1.31 -27.85
CA LEU A 52 -4.15 -1.26 -26.44
C LEU A 52 -5.63 -0.93 -26.29
N ALA A 53 -6.42 -1.86 -25.74
CA ALA A 53 -7.78 -1.52 -25.37
C ALA A 53 -7.76 -0.52 -24.23
N PHE A 54 -8.43 0.60 -24.40
CA PHE A 54 -8.53 1.64 -23.40
C PHE A 54 -9.99 2.00 -23.15
N VAL A 55 -10.45 1.77 -21.91
CA VAL A 55 -11.79 2.10 -21.43
C VAL A 55 -11.69 3.24 -20.42
N PRO A 56 -12.13 4.47 -20.75
CA PRO A 56 -11.92 5.65 -19.91
C PRO A 56 -12.62 5.57 -18.55
N TRP A 57 -13.68 4.77 -18.44
CA TRP A 57 -14.45 4.62 -17.18
C TRP A 57 -13.66 3.98 -16.03
N GLY A 58 -12.58 3.29 -16.30
CA GLY A 58 -11.68 2.77 -15.27
C GLY A 58 -10.69 3.82 -14.72
N ALA A 59 -10.40 4.87 -15.50
CA ALA A 59 -9.42 5.89 -15.11
C ALA A 59 -9.75 6.63 -13.81
N PRO A 60 -10.99 6.99 -13.50
CA PRO A 60 -11.34 7.58 -12.20
C PRO A 60 -10.97 6.68 -11.01
N LEU A 61 -11.10 5.36 -11.15
CA LEU A 61 -10.71 4.41 -10.09
C LEU A 61 -9.19 4.33 -9.93
N LEU A 62 -8.42 4.43 -11.02
CA LEU A 62 -6.96 4.52 -10.96
C LEU A 62 -6.53 5.76 -10.19
N ILE A 63 -7.07 6.92 -10.58
CA ILE A 63 -6.75 8.20 -9.96
C ILE A 63 -7.16 8.17 -8.49
N TRP A 64 -8.39 7.77 -8.20
CA TRP A 64 -8.91 7.74 -6.83
C TRP A 64 -8.15 6.77 -5.94
N GLY A 65 -7.90 5.53 -6.39
CA GLY A 65 -7.16 4.54 -5.62
C GLY A 65 -5.76 5.03 -5.24
N TYR A 66 -5.05 5.66 -6.19
CA TYR A 66 -3.74 6.23 -5.91
C TYR A 66 -3.81 7.44 -4.95
N LEU A 67 -4.73 8.37 -5.17
CA LEU A 67 -4.92 9.53 -4.30
C LEU A 67 -5.35 9.10 -2.89
N GLN A 68 -6.29 8.18 -2.78
CA GLN A 68 -6.73 7.64 -1.49
C GLN A 68 -5.54 7.04 -0.72
N TYR A 69 -4.70 6.24 -1.39
CA TYR A 69 -3.50 5.69 -0.76
C TYR A 69 -2.57 6.79 -0.22
N LEU A 70 -2.28 7.81 -1.02
CA LEU A 70 -1.42 8.93 -0.63
C LEU A 70 -2.00 9.74 0.52
N LEU A 71 -3.27 10.10 0.44
CA LEU A 71 -3.94 10.95 1.43
C LEU A 71 -4.10 10.21 2.76
N VAL A 72 -4.54 8.96 2.71
CA VAL A 72 -4.71 8.13 3.91
C VAL A 72 -3.35 7.80 4.56
N GLY A 73 -2.33 7.51 3.75
CA GLY A 73 -0.99 7.26 4.25
C GLY A 73 -0.39 8.48 4.96
N ARG A 74 -0.53 9.68 4.37
CA ARG A 74 -0.12 10.95 5.00
C ARG A 74 -0.89 11.22 6.28
N TYR A 75 -2.22 11.03 6.24
CA TYR A 75 -3.09 11.22 7.41
C TYR A 75 -2.66 10.28 8.55
N ARG A 76 -2.49 8.99 8.27
CA ARG A 76 -2.05 8.00 9.25
C ARG A 76 -0.71 8.37 9.88
N THR A 77 0.28 8.72 9.07
CA THR A 77 1.62 9.10 9.56
C THR A 77 1.57 10.35 10.43
N ARG A 78 0.74 11.33 10.04
CA ARG A 78 0.59 12.58 10.81
C ARG A 78 -0.06 12.36 12.18
N ILE A 79 -1.09 11.53 12.25
CA ILE A 79 -1.87 11.32 13.48
C ILE A 79 -1.27 10.19 14.33
N GLY A 80 -0.93 9.05 13.71
CA GLY A 80 -0.48 7.84 14.39
C GLY A 80 1.04 7.75 14.58
N GLY A 81 1.81 8.55 13.88
CA GLY A 81 3.27 8.37 13.82
C GLY A 81 3.66 7.16 12.95
N GLY A 82 4.88 6.66 13.12
CA GLY A 82 5.42 5.56 12.31
C GLY A 82 5.74 6.00 10.87
N GLY A 83 5.62 5.08 9.92
CA GLY A 83 5.91 5.34 8.50
C GLY A 83 4.67 5.30 7.61
N PRO A 84 4.73 5.84 6.38
CA PRO A 84 3.61 5.86 5.45
C PRO A 84 3.34 4.50 4.78
N GLY A 85 4.23 3.51 4.94
CA GLY A 85 4.13 2.21 4.29
C GLY A 85 3.09 1.28 4.89
N LEU A 86 2.55 0.34 4.09
CA LEU A 86 1.78 -0.78 4.58
C LEU A 86 2.65 -1.69 5.45
N GLY A 87 2.10 -2.25 6.52
CA GLY A 87 2.81 -3.13 7.44
C GLY A 87 3.82 -2.42 8.36
N VAL A 88 3.83 -1.08 8.40
CA VAL A 88 4.54 -0.31 9.42
C VAL A 88 3.54 0.06 10.51
N PRO A 89 3.64 -0.47 11.74
CA PRO A 89 2.69 -0.17 12.80
C PRO A 89 2.77 1.33 13.18
N PRO A 90 1.62 1.97 13.49
CA PRO A 90 1.62 3.30 14.04
C PRO A 90 2.11 3.28 15.49
N LEU A 91 2.52 4.43 16.01
CA LEU A 91 2.92 4.59 17.43
C LEU A 91 1.71 4.78 18.35
N ARG A 92 0.55 5.06 17.82
CA ARG A 92 -0.74 5.16 18.51
C ARG A 92 -1.86 4.81 17.55
N ILE A 93 -3.00 4.36 18.08
CA ILE A 93 -4.17 4.01 17.27
C ILE A 93 -4.70 5.25 16.56
N VAL A 94 -5.02 5.07 15.27
CA VAL A 94 -5.68 6.07 14.45
C VAL A 94 -7.11 5.60 14.22
N ASP A 95 -8.07 6.19 14.91
CA ASP A 95 -9.50 5.85 14.86
C ASP A 95 -10.37 6.97 14.27
N GLN A 96 -9.73 8.01 13.73
CA GLN A 96 -10.35 9.21 13.19
C GLN A 96 -10.22 9.28 11.66
N GLY A 97 -10.91 10.26 11.05
CA GLY A 97 -10.90 10.46 9.61
C GLY A 97 -11.34 9.21 8.84
N PRO A 98 -10.59 8.75 7.83
CA PRO A 98 -10.92 7.53 7.08
C PRO A 98 -11.02 6.28 7.96
N TYR A 99 -10.23 6.21 9.02
CA TYR A 99 -10.18 5.09 9.96
C TYR A 99 -11.39 5.01 10.89
N LYS A 100 -12.22 6.05 10.95
CA LYS A 100 -13.51 6.01 11.64
C LYS A 100 -14.53 5.12 10.94
N TYR A 101 -14.40 4.97 9.61
CA TYR A 101 -15.36 4.25 8.78
C TYR A 101 -14.93 2.82 8.45
N LEU A 102 -13.64 2.61 8.22
CA LEU A 102 -13.06 1.29 7.94
C LEU A 102 -11.63 1.21 8.46
N ARG A 103 -11.24 0.00 8.93
CA ARG A 103 -9.92 -0.17 9.56
C ARG A 103 -8.76 -0.18 8.57
N ASN A 104 -9.01 -0.55 7.30
CA ASN A 104 -7.96 -0.79 6.32
C ASN A 104 -8.09 0.06 5.04
N PRO A 105 -8.21 1.41 5.15
CA PRO A 105 -8.43 2.29 4.00
C PRO A 105 -7.26 2.31 3.01
N MET A 106 -6.02 2.04 3.45
CA MET A 106 -4.86 1.97 2.57
C MET A 106 -4.85 0.70 1.70
N TYR A 107 -5.25 -0.45 2.26
CA TYR A 107 -5.38 -1.69 1.50
C TYR A 107 -6.54 -1.60 0.50
N LEU A 108 -7.66 -1.01 0.91
CA LEU A 108 -8.79 -0.77 0.01
C LEU A 108 -8.37 0.11 -1.18
N ALA A 109 -7.55 1.11 -0.96
CA ALA A 109 -7.04 1.97 -2.03
C ALA A 109 -6.28 1.21 -3.12
N HIS A 110 -5.48 0.21 -2.74
CA HIS A 110 -4.81 -0.67 -3.71
C HIS A 110 -5.82 -1.51 -4.52
N LEU A 111 -6.85 -2.06 -3.86
CA LEU A 111 -7.89 -2.85 -4.55
C LEU A 111 -8.70 -1.98 -5.51
N VAL A 112 -9.05 -0.76 -5.12
CA VAL A 112 -9.73 0.21 -5.99
C VAL A 112 -8.85 0.54 -7.22
N PHE A 113 -7.57 0.78 -7.02
CA PHE A 113 -6.63 1.03 -8.11
C PHE A 113 -6.53 -0.18 -9.06
N MET A 114 -6.38 -1.40 -8.54
CA MET A 114 -6.31 -2.62 -9.34
C MET A 114 -7.61 -2.89 -10.10
N THR A 115 -8.76 -2.57 -9.50
CA THR A 115 -10.05 -2.63 -10.21
C THR A 115 -10.06 -1.65 -11.38
N GLY A 116 -9.60 -0.43 -11.16
CA GLY A 116 -9.41 0.57 -12.21
C GLY A 116 -8.50 0.06 -13.34
N LEU A 117 -7.40 -0.61 -12.98
CA LEU A 117 -6.46 -1.19 -13.95
C LEU A 117 -7.14 -2.26 -14.82
N ALA A 118 -7.87 -3.18 -14.17
CA ALA A 118 -8.58 -4.27 -14.86
C ALA A 118 -9.63 -3.72 -15.84
N ILE A 119 -10.41 -2.72 -15.44
CA ILE A 119 -11.44 -2.10 -16.27
C ILE A 119 -10.82 -1.28 -17.41
N THR A 120 -9.83 -0.41 -17.10
CA THR A 120 -9.23 0.50 -18.08
C THR A 120 -8.62 -0.24 -19.26
N PHE A 121 -7.93 -1.33 -19.01
CA PHE A 121 -7.25 -2.10 -20.06
C PHE A 121 -8.00 -3.36 -20.49
N ARG A 122 -9.17 -3.66 -19.89
CA ARG A 122 -9.94 -4.90 -20.12
C ARG A 122 -9.05 -6.13 -20.03
N SER A 123 -8.19 -6.16 -19.01
CA SER A 123 -7.09 -7.11 -18.87
C SER A 123 -7.46 -8.25 -17.93
N LEU A 124 -7.46 -9.48 -18.44
CA LEU A 124 -7.62 -10.68 -17.62
C LEU A 124 -6.46 -10.87 -16.63
N PRO A 125 -5.19 -10.64 -16.98
CA PRO A 125 -4.10 -10.62 -16.00
C PRO A 125 -4.31 -9.63 -14.86
N ALA A 126 -4.86 -8.44 -15.15
CA ALA A 126 -5.16 -7.47 -14.09
C ALA A 126 -6.31 -7.97 -13.18
N VAL A 127 -7.33 -8.66 -13.72
CA VAL A 127 -8.37 -9.32 -12.91
C VAL A 127 -7.77 -10.41 -12.04
N ALA A 128 -6.87 -11.23 -12.57
CA ALA A 128 -6.20 -12.29 -11.80
C ALA A 128 -5.33 -11.69 -10.67
N LEU A 129 -4.60 -10.60 -10.95
CA LEU A 129 -3.84 -9.85 -9.94
C LEU A 129 -4.76 -9.28 -8.85
N LEU A 130 -5.90 -8.71 -9.22
CA LEU A 130 -6.90 -8.21 -8.28
C LEU A 130 -7.41 -9.34 -7.37
N ALA A 131 -7.84 -10.46 -7.94
CA ALA A 131 -8.34 -11.62 -7.19
C ALA A 131 -7.27 -12.16 -6.22
N PHE A 132 -6.03 -12.31 -6.68
CA PHE A 132 -4.92 -12.70 -5.83
C PHE A 132 -4.71 -11.72 -4.67
N HIS A 133 -4.72 -10.40 -4.94
CA HIS A 133 -4.51 -9.39 -3.91
C HIS A 133 -5.68 -9.26 -2.93
N MET A 134 -6.90 -9.56 -3.33
CA MET A 134 -8.03 -9.62 -2.39
C MET A 134 -7.77 -10.67 -1.29
N VAL A 135 -7.32 -11.86 -1.68
CA VAL A 135 -6.97 -12.92 -0.73
C VAL A 135 -5.73 -12.54 0.09
N TRP A 136 -4.67 -12.13 -0.61
CA TRP A 136 -3.40 -11.81 0.04
C TRP A 136 -3.50 -10.63 1.02
N PHE A 137 -4.22 -9.56 0.66
CA PHE A 137 -4.46 -8.44 1.56
C PHE A 137 -5.34 -8.82 2.75
N ASN A 138 -6.31 -9.71 2.56
CA ASN A 138 -7.09 -10.19 3.69
C ASN A 138 -6.22 -10.95 4.70
N CYS A 139 -5.34 -11.84 4.24
CA CYS A 139 -4.38 -12.52 5.11
C CYS A 139 -3.41 -11.53 5.78
N ARG A 140 -2.92 -10.54 5.01
CA ARG A 140 -2.00 -9.53 5.52
C ARG A 140 -2.64 -8.63 6.57
N VAL A 141 -3.88 -8.22 6.34
CA VAL A 141 -4.65 -7.41 7.29
C VAL A 141 -4.89 -8.16 8.60
N LEU A 142 -5.17 -9.46 8.54
CA LEU A 142 -5.31 -10.28 9.75
C LEU A 142 -4.03 -10.28 10.59
N GLU A 143 -2.88 -10.37 9.95
CA GLU A 143 -1.58 -10.32 10.63
C GLU A 143 -1.29 -8.92 11.20
N ASP A 144 -1.56 -7.85 10.42
CA ASP A 144 -1.39 -6.48 10.89
C ASP A 144 -2.34 -6.17 12.07
N GLU A 145 -3.60 -6.64 12.02
CA GLU A 145 -4.57 -6.49 13.13
C GLU A 145 -4.13 -7.22 14.38
N ARG A 146 -3.59 -8.46 14.24
CA ARG A 146 -3.05 -9.21 15.36
C ARG A 146 -1.87 -8.48 16.02
N GLN A 147 -0.95 -7.95 15.21
CA GLN A 147 0.16 -7.15 15.71
C GLN A 147 -0.31 -5.90 16.48
N LEU A 148 -1.37 -5.24 15.99
CA LEU A 148 -1.95 -4.08 16.68
C LEU A 148 -2.65 -4.48 17.99
N GLU A 149 -3.27 -5.64 18.06
CA GLU A 149 -3.83 -6.20 19.31
C GLU A 149 -2.74 -6.50 20.35
N GLU A 150 -1.60 -7.04 19.91
CA GLU A 150 -0.46 -7.29 20.78
C GLU A 150 0.15 -6.00 21.34
N ILE A 151 0.22 -4.92 20.52
CA ILE A 151 0.80 -3.63 20.93
C ILE A 151 -0.16 -2.81 21.79
N PHE A 152 -1.44 -2.72 21.42
CA PHE A 152 -2.42 -1.78 21.99
C PHE A 152 -3.51 -2.45 22.83
N SER A 153 -3.53 -3.78 22.92
CA SER A 153 -4.42 -4.58 23.79
C SER A 153 -5.90 -4.12 23.73
N THR A 154 -6.43 -3.64 24.86
CA THR A 154 -7.84 -3.25 25.01
C THR A 154 -8.25 -2.09 24.11
N GLU A 155 -7.39 -1.10 23.91
CA GLU A 155 -7.69 0.07 23.08
C GLU A 155 -7.98 -0.34 21.61
N TYR A 156 -7.20 -1.28 21.07
CA TYR A 156 -7.45 -1.79 19.73
C TYR A 156 -8.68 -2.71 19.67
N ALA A 157 -8.94 -3.49 20.72
CA ALA A 157 -10.15 -4.31 20.79
C ALA A 157 -11.43 -3.46 20.75
N ASP A 158 -11.48 -2.35 21.48
CA ASP A 158 -12.58 -1.40 21.48
C ASP A 158 -12.76 -0.72 20.09
N TYR A 159 -11.65 -0.37 19.44
CA TYR A 159 -11.68 0.17 18.07
C TYR A 159 -12.22 -0.87 17.08
N LYS A 160 -11.76 -2.13 17.17
CA LYS A 160 -12.19 -3.24 16.32
C LYS A 160 -13.68 -3.56 16.50
N ALA A 161 -14.23 -3.42 17.69
CA ALA A 161 -15.66 -3.63 17.96
C ALA A 161 -16.53 -2.58 17.26
N ARG A 162 -16.05 -1.35 17.15
CA ARG A 162 -16.81 -0.22 16.58
C ARG A 162 -16.68 -0.07 15.07
N VAL A 163 -15.52 -0.41 14.50
CA VAL A 163 -15.20 -0.12 13.09
C VAL A 163 -15.01 -1.42 12.31
N LYS A 164 -15.62 -1.50 11.14
CA LYS A 164 -15.53 -2.68 10.27
C LYS A 164 -14.21 -2.73 9.48
N ARG A 165 -13.85 -3.94 9.02
CA ARG A 165 -12.56 -4.17 8.35
C ARG A 165 -12.48 -3.56 6.95
N TRP A 166 -13.48 -3.84 6.10
CA TRP A 166 -13.45 -3.52 4.67
C TRP A 166 -14.55 -2.58 4.23
N ILE A 167 -15.79 -2.82 4.63
CA ILE A 167 -16.96 -2.05 4.18
C ILE A 167 -17.64 -1.44 5.41
N PRO A 168 -17.88 -0.12 5.42
CA PRO A 168 -18.56 0.53 6.52
C PRO A 168 -19.91 -0.13 6.83
N GLY A 169 -20.08 -0.56 8.08
CA GLY A 169 -21.33 -1.13 8.58
C GLY A 169 -21.61 -2.60 8.22
N ILE A 170 -20.87 -3.22 7.29
CA ILE A 170 -21.19 -4.57 6.79
C ILE A 170 -20.09 -5.58 7.15
N PHE A 171 -18.82 -5.29 6.82
CA PHE A 171 -17.74 -6.29 6.86
C PHE A 171 -16.46 -5.72 7.45
#